data_d92e12dcd3567961a8aeaab420e2f96e
#
_entry.id   d92e12dcd3567961a8aeaab420e2f96e
#
_cell.length_a   1.000
_cell.length_b   1.000
_cell.length_c   1.000
_cell.angle_alpha   90.00
_cell.angle_beta   90.00
_cell.angle_gamma   90.00
#
_symmetry.space_group_name_H-M   'P 1'
#
loop_
_entity.id
_entity.type
_entity.pdbx_description
1 polymer ?
#
loop_
_entity_poly.entity_id
_entity_poly.type
_entity_poly.pdbx_seq_one_letter_code
_entity_poly.pdbx_strand_id
1 'polypeptide(L)'
;KTIWVKFPLISNEFNNCAIVIWTTTPWTIPSNKAVAFNKDVSYGVYEVIDTESECWLSKGELLILANKLASECFKQARVLNAKKIKNIHFKDFNTFKTKHPFSNLAGSNEFWNYEVPIIESSIVTEETGTGFVHMAPSHGAEDYEEFLKRGWLEKLTHNVNEDSSFVKMMPIFGGLEIFNKKGKEGKANEEVIQKLIEVNCLMARGRLNHSYPHSWRSKAPLIFRNTKQWFVSIDKEISNIDNSDQKLSYGNTIRERALKSIDELVSWFPKSGRNRLFSMIETRPDWVLSRQRVWGVPLAC
;
A
#
# COMPACT_ATOMS: atom_id res chain seq x y z
N LYS A 1 -12.84 -1.74 11.56
CA LYS A 1 -13.27 -0.38 11.13
C LYS A 1 -12.97 -0.21 9.66
N THR A 2 -13.88 0.45 8.93
CA THR A 2 -13.67 0.85 7.55
C THR A 2 -13.91 2.34 7.42
N ILE A 3 -13.19 2.99 6.52
CA ILE A 3 -13.36 4.43 6.26
C ILE A 3 -13.32 4.71 4.76
N TRP A 4 -14.04 5.76 4.37
CA TRP A 4 -13.96 6.40 3.05
C TRP A 4 -13.27 7.74 3.23
N VAL A 5 -12.18 7.95 2.50
CA VAL A 5 -11.29 9.11 2.68
C VAL A 5 -11.20 9.90 1.40
N LYS A 6 -11.37 11.22 1.52
CA LYS A 6 -11.23 12.17 0.44
C LYS A 6 -9.76 12.56 0.26
N PHE A 7 -9.27 12.46 -0.96
CA PHE A 7 -8.00 12.99 -1.42
C PHE A 7 -8.28 14.22 -2.28
N PRO A 8 -8.09 15.44 -1.76
CA PRO A 8 -8.41 16.67 -2.49
C PRO A 8 -7.67 16.75 -3.82
N LEU A 9 -8.41 16.97 -4.90
CA LEU A 9 -7.88 17.05 -6.24
C LEU A 9 -7.17 18.39 -6.47
N ILE A 10 -6.01 18.34 -7.10
CA ILE A 10 -5.30 19.51 -7.61
C ILE A 10 -5.68 19.64 -9.09
N SER A 11 -6.59 20.54 -9.41
CA SER A 11 -7.11 20.74 -10.75
C SER A 11 -7.56 22.18 -10.95
N ASN A 12 -7.37 22.71 -12.17
CA ASN A 12 -7.94 23.99 -12.57
C ASN A 12 -9.38 23.86 -13.09
N GLU A 13 -9.81 22.66 -13.42
CA GLU A 13 -11.15 22.38 -13.96
C GLU A 13 -12.20 22.20 -12.86
N PHE A 14 -11.81 21.58 -11.74
CA PHE A 14 -12.71 21.23 -10.66
C PHE A 14 -12.29 21.89 -9.35
N ASN A 15 -13.09 22.85 -8.88
CA ASN A 15 -12.94 23.41 -7.55
C ASN A 15 -13.65 22.51 -6.53
N ASN A 16 -13.09 22.36 -5.33
CA ASN A 16 -13.67 21.57 -4.24
C ASN A 16 -14.02 20.11 -4.65
N CYS A 17 -13.11 19.48 -5.37
CA CYS A 17 -13.25 18.11 -5.84
C CYS A 17 -12.26 17.17 -5.14
N ALA A 18 -12.66 15.95 -4.87
CA ALA A 18 -11.79 14.94 -4.27
C ALA A 18 -11.99 13.57 -4.92
N ILE A 19 -10.91 12.80 -5.01
CA ILE A 19 -10.98 11.35 -5.23
C ILE A 19 -11.26 10.69 -3.89
N VAL A 20 -12.13 9.68 -3.88
CA VAL A 20 -12.45 8.95 -2.66
C VAL A 20 -11.85 7.55 -2.72
N ILE A 21 -11.15 7.16 -1.66
CA ILE A 21 -10.68 5.78 -1.43
C ILE A 21 -11.44 5.13 -0.30
N TRP A 22 -11.41 3.82 -0.24
CA TRP A 22 -11.92 3.03 0.86
C TRP A 22 -10.82 2.15 1.44
N THR A 23 -10.75 2.06 2.77
CA THR A 23 -9.78 1.20 3.44
C THR A 23 -10.34 0.56 4.72
N THR A 24 -9.87 -0.63 5.03
CA THR A 24 -10.12 -1.35 6.29
C THR A 24 -9.04 -1.08 7.35
N THR A 25 -7.97 -0.39 6.98
CA THR A 25 -6.79 -0.13 7.81
C THR A 25 -6.50 1.37 7.92
N PRO A 26 -7.29 2.14 8.69
CA PRO A 26 -7.12 3.61 8.80
C PRO A 26 -5.69 4.05 9.15
N TRP A 27 -4.99 3.28 9.96
CA TRP A 27 -3.63 3.58 10.40
C TRP A 27 -2.60 3.62 9.25
N THR A 28 -2.91 3.12 8.05
CA THR A 28 -2.00 3.21 6.90
C THR A 28 -2.10 4.54 6.14
N ILE A 29 -3.16 5.32 6.34
CA ILE A 29 -3.36 6.62 5.68
C ILE A 29 -2.18 7.58 5.87
N PRO A 30 -1.59 7.76 7.08
CA PRO A 30 -0.42 8.61 7.25
C PRO A 30 0.81 8.22 6.41
N SER A 31 0.86 6.98 5.92
CA SER A 31 1.94 6.44 5.08
C SER A 31 1.58 6.39 3.60
N ASN A 32 0.48 6.99 3.16
CA ASN A 32 0.06 7.02 1.76
C ASN A 32 1.13 7.64 0.86
N LYS A 33 1.31 7.07 -0.33
CA LYS A 33 2.26 7.55 -1.35
C LYS A 33 1.68 7.64 -2.76
N ALA A 34 0.52 7.02 -3.02
CA ALA A 34 -0.20 7.12 -4.28
C ALA A 34 -1.68 6.76 -4.10
N VAL A 35 -2.48 7.09 -5.09
CA VAL A 35 -3.83 6.56 -5.28
C VAL A 35 -3.85 5.81 -6.61
N ALA A 36 -4.30 4.55 -6.59
CA ALA A 36 -4.41 3.74 -7.80
C ALA A 36 -5.82 3.82 -8.40
N PHE A 37 -5.89 3.78 -9.73
CA PHE A 37 -7.11 3.62 -10.53
C PHE A 37 -6.91 2.49 -11.55
N ASN A 38 -8.00 2.04 -12.18
CA ASN A 38 -7.94 1.06 -13.26
C ASN A 38 -8.56 1.67 -14.53
N LYS A 39 -7.85 1.60 -15.67
CA LYS A 39 -8.32 2.13 -16.95
C LYS A 39 -9.59 1.47 -17.49
N ASP A 40 -9.85 0.23 -17.06
CA ASP A 40 -11.00 -0.56 -17.48
C ASP A 40 -12.27 -0.27 -16.65
N VAL A 41 -12.12 0.55 -15.59
CA VAL A 41 -13.22 1.03 -14.74
C VAL A 41 -13.73 2.37 -15.25
N SER A 42 -15.04 2.55 -15.23
CA SER A 42 -15.69 3.81 -15.62
C SER A 42 -15.88 4.71 -14.41
N TYR A 43 -15.41 5.95 -14.51
CA TYR A 43 -15.47 6.95 -13.43
C TYR A 43 -16.37 8.13 -13.78
N GLY A 44 -16.90 8.77 -12.74
CA GLY A 44 -17.69 9.99 -12.88
C GLY A 44 -17.40 11.00 -11.78
N VAL A 45 -17.63 12.26 -12.10
CA VAL A 45 -17.70 13.35 -11.12
C VAL A 45 -19.14 13.48 -10.66
N TYR A 46 -19.32 13.51 -9.35
CA TYR A 46 -20.63 13.60 -8.70
C TYR A 46 -20.66 14.81 -7.77
N GLU A 47 -21.74 15.58 -7.86
CA GLU A 47 -22.02 16.69 -6.95
C GLU A 47 -22.97 16.23 -5.85
N VAL A 48 -22.64 16.53 -4.62
CA VAL A 48 -23.50 16.30 -3.46
C VAL A 48 -24.59 17.37 -3.44
N ILE A 49 -25.86 16.97 -3.64
CA ILE A 49 -27.01 17.89 -3.69
C ILE A 49 -27.69 18.00 -2.34
N ASP A 50 -27.87 16.85 -1.65
CA ASP A 50 -28.56 16.83 -0.36
C ASP A 50 -28.03 15.72 0.55
N THR A 51 -28.03 15.99 1.87
CA THR A 51 -27.41 15.11 2.88
C THR A 51 -28.26 15.01 4.13
N GLU A 52 -28.14 13.91 4.88
CA GLU A 52 -28.65 13.81 6.26
C GLU A 52 -27.85 14.70 7.21
N SER A 53 -28.41 14.99 8.39
CA SER A 53 -27.81 15.89 9.41
C SER A 53 -26.45 15.43 9.94
N GLU A 54 -26.17 14.12 9.91
CA GLU A 54 -24.92 13.54 10.41
C GLU A 54 -23.91 13.17 9.29
N CYS A 55 -24.08 13.73 8.11
CA CYS A 55 -23.17 13.54 6.99
C CYS A 55 -21.91 14.40 7.14
N TRP A 56 -20.75 13.85 6.82
CA TRP A 56 -19.48 14.60 6.78
C TRP A 56 -19.22 15.32 5.46
N LEU A 57 -20.10 15.16 4.47
CA LEU A 57 -20.03 15.88 3.20
C LEU A 57 -20.89 17.13 3.23
N SER A 58 -20.45 18.14 2.52
CA SER A 58 -21.19 19.39 2.33
C SER A 58 -21.89 19.43 0.97
N LYS A 59 -23.02 20.12 0.87
CA LYS A 59 -23.69 20.38 -0.41
C LYS A 59 -22.75 21.15 -1.34
N GLY A 60 -22.70 20.74 -2.61
CA GLY A 60 -21.82 21.31 -3.63
C GLY A 60 -20.42 20.70 -3.66
N GLU A 61 -20.07 19.77 -2.76
CA GLU A 61 -18.80 19.03 -2.90
C GLU A 61 -18.84 18.12 -4.12
N LEU A 62 -17.70 18.05 -4.83
CA LEU A 62 -17.51 17.19 -5.99
C LEU A 62 -16.67 15.98 -5.61
N LEU A 63 -17.14 14.80 -5.98
CA LEU A 63 -16.45 13.54 -5.70
C LEU A 63 -16.25 12.73 -6.96
N ILE A 64 -15.06 12.16 -7.13
CA ILE A 64 -14.76 11.22 -8.22
C ILE A 64 -14.84 9.80 -7.66
N LEU A 65 -15.69 8.98 -8.27
CA LEU A 65 -15.97 7.60 -7.89
C LEU A 65 -16.14 6.72 -9.15
N ALA A 66 -15.93 5.43 -9.02
CA ALA A 66 -16.37 4.47 -10.02
C ALA A 66 -17.90 4.51 -10.15
N ASN A 67 -18.39 4.58 -11.38
CA ASN A 67 -19.83 4.74 -11.64
C ASN A 67 -20.69 3.65 -11.01
N LYS A 68 -20.20 2.40 -11.01
CA LYS A 68 -20.89 1.24 -10.47
C LYS A 68 -21.01 1.27 -8.95
N LEU A 69 -20.04 1.89 -8.27
CA LEU A 69 -19.92 1.93 -6.80
C LEU A 69 -20.47 3.20 -6.17
N ALA A 70 -20.71 4.25 -6.96
CA ALA A 70 -21.09 5.57 -6.47
C ALA A 70 -22.34 5.55 -5.59
N SER A 71 -23.39 4.83 -5.99
CA SER A 71 -24.65 4.74 -5.23
C SER A 71 -24.44 4.17 -3.82
N GLU A 72 -23.66 3.09 -3.71
CA GLU A 72 -23.36 2.48 -2.42
C GLU A 72 -22.48 3.40 -1.56
N CYS A 73 -21.49 4.07 -2.16
CA CYS A 73 -20.64 5.03 -1.45
C CYS A 73 -21.48 6.18 -0.86
N PHE A 74 -22.41 6.73 -1.62
CA PHE A 74 -23.30 7.81 -1.15
C PHE A 74 -24.24 7.34 -0.04
N LYS A 75 -24.77 6.14 -0.14
CA LYS A 75 -25.57 5.53 0.93
C LYS A 75 -24.77 5.39 2.23
N GLN A 76 -23.53 4.91 2.16
CA GLN A 76 -22.63 4.80 3.32
C GLN A 76 -22.29 6.16 3.90
N ALA A 77 -22.22 7.21 3.08
CA ALA A 77 -21.95 8.57 3.49
C ALA A 77 -23.20 9.33 3.96
N ARG A 78 -24.40 8.71 3.93
CA ARG A 78 -25.67 9.36 4.28
C ARG A 78 -26.01 10.56 3.38
N VAL A 79 -25.67 10.45 2.09
CA VAL A 79 -26.06 11.40 1.07
C VAL A 79 -27.45 11.02 0.56
N LEU A 80 -28.40 11.94 0.63
CA LEU A 80 -29.76 11.75 0.17
C LEU A 80 -29.89 11.88 -1.34
N ASN A 81 -29.14 12.82 -1.93
CA ASN A 81 -29.15 13.06 -3.35
C ASN A 81 -27.78 13.50 -3.86
N ALA A 82 -27.31 12.86 -4.92
CA ALA A 82 -26.09 13.22 -5.65
C ALA A 82 -26.36 13.20 -7.15
N LYS A 83 -25.80 14.16 -7.86
CA LYS A 83 -25.96 14.31 -9.31
C LYS A 83 -24.66 14.03 -10.01
N LYS A 84 -24.66 13.13 -10.98
CA LYS A 84 -23.52 12.92 -11.88
C LYS A 84 -23.40 14.12 -12.81
N ILE A 85 -22.24 14.79 -12.77
CA ILE A 85 -21.95 15.96 -13.57
C ILE A 85 -21.29 15.59 -14.88
N LYS A 86 -20.28 14.69 -14.82
CA LYS A 86 -19.43 14.36 -15.97
C LYS A 86 -18.86 12.95 -15.82
N ASN A 87 -18.58 12.30 -16.95
CA ASN A 87 -17.71 11.12 -16.98
C ASN A 87 -16.25 11.58 -17.05
N ILE A 88 -15.37 10.87 -16.35
CA ILE A 88 -13.93 11.04 -16.42
C ILE A 88 -13.35 9.95 -17.32
N HIS A 89 -12.55 10.36 -18.28
CA HIS A 89 -11.80 9.42 -19.11
C HIS A 89 -10.50 9.02 -18.37
N PHE A 90 -10.07 7.78 -18.49
CA PHE A 90 -8.88 7.29 -17.76
C PHE A 90 -7.62 8.12 -18.07
N LYS A 91 -7.50 8.72 -19.27
CA LYS A 91 -6.38 9.59 -19.65
C LYS A 91 -6.31 10.89 -18.83
N ASP A 92 -7.45 11.34 -18.30
CA ASP A 92 -7.50 12.56 -17.48
C ASP A 92 -6.74 12.36 -16.17
N PHE A 93 -6.69 11.12 -15.64
CA PHE A 93 -5.94 10.78 -14.43
C PHE A 93 -4.43 10.98 -14.59
N ASN A 94 -3.88 10.95 -15.80
CA ASN A 94 -2.46 11.23 -16.04
C ASN A 94 -2.10 12.71 -15.76
N THR A 95 -3.06 13.61 -15.80
CA THR A 95 -2.89 15.05 -15.54
C THR A 95 -3.33 15.44 -14.13
N PHE A 96 -4.13 14.61 -13.48
CA PHE A 96 -4.62 14.88 -12.14
C PHE A 96 -3.59 14.50 -11.09
N LYS A 97 -3.56 15.28 -10.02
CA LYS A 97 -2.81 15.01 -8.80
C LYS A 97 -3.73 15.25 -7.62
N THR A 98 -3.42 14.67 -6.49
CA THR A 98 -4.14 14.91 -5.26
C THR A 98 -3.21 15.41 -4.16
N LYS A 99 -3.79 16.09 -3.17
CA LYS A 99 -3.09 16.37 -1.91
C LYS A 99 -3.26 15.20 -0.97
N HIS A 100 -2.27 14.98 -0.12
CA HIS A 100 -2.45 14.07 1.00
C HIS A 100 -3.57 14.59 1.93
N PRO A 101 -4.47 13.72 2.47
CA PRO A 101 -5.56 14.17 3.34
C PRO A 101 -5.11 15.03 4.52
N PHE A 102 -3.91 14.79 5.04
CA PHE A 102 -3.31 15.53 6.16
C PHE A 102 -2.43 16.72 5.75
N SER A 103 -2.43 17.13 4.47
CA SER A 103 -1.59 18.25 4.01
C SER A 103 -1.83 19.55 4.77
N ASN A 104 -3.07 19.78 5.22
CA ASN A 104 -3.47 20.99 5.97
C ASN A 104 -3.63 20.73 7.48
N LEU A 105 -3.17 19.58 8.00
CA LEU A 105 -3.32 19.24 9.42
C LEU A 105 -2.43 20.14 10.29
N ALA A 106 -3.02 20.85 11.22
CA ALA A 106 -2.28 21.69 12.16
C ALA A 106 -1.28 20.86 12.98
N GLY A 107 -0.07 21.39 13.17
CA GLY A 107 1.01 20.69 13.88
C GLY A 107 1.70 19.59 13.09
N SER A 108 1.40 19.43 11.82
CA SER A 108 2.05 18.44 10.95
C SER A 108 3.46 18.82 10.51
N ASN A 109 3.87 20.09 10.71
CA ASN A 109 5.14 20.64 10.25
C ASN A 109 5.43 20.32 8.77
N GLU A 110 4.39 20.43 7.93
CA GLU A 110 4.44 20.13 6.50
C GLU A 110 4.80 18.69 6.13
N PHE A 111 4.79 17.77 7.06
CA PHE A 111 5.17 16.36 6.86
C PHE A 111 4.41 15.69 5.71
N TRP A 112 3.13 16.05 5.53
CA TRP A 112 2.28 15.56 4.44
C TRP A 112 2.06 16.57 3.31
N ASN A 113 2.85 17.63 3.26
CA ASN A 113 2.75 18.64 2.19
C ASN A 113 3.47 18.16 0.92
N TYR A 114 2.93 17.13 0.29
CA TYR A 114 3.39 16.61 -1.01
C TYR A 114 2.20 16.22 -1.89
N GLU A 115 2.45 16.26 -3.20
CA GLU A 115 1.48 15.77 -4.18
C GLU A 115 1.44 14.25 -4.17
N VAL A 116 0.22 13.69 -4.10
CA VAL A 116 -0.03 12.25 -4.19
C VAL A 116 -0.34 11.92 -5.64
N PRO A 117 0.51 11.15 -6.33
CA PRO A 117 0.29 10.76 -7.72
C PRO A 117 -0.89 9.79 -7.83
N ILE A 118 -1.60 9.90 -8.97
CA ILE A 118 -2.63 8.94 -9.36
C ILE A 118 -1.99 8.00 -10.37
N ILE A 119 -2.08 6.68 -10.13
CA ILE A 119 -1.38 5.68 -10.94
C ILE A 119 -2.33 4.60 -11.45
N GLU A 120 -2.11 4.15 -12.68
CA GLU A 120 -2.82 3.00 -13.21
C GLU A 120 -2.32 1.71 -12.57
N SER A 121 -3.26 0.86 -12.10
CA SER A 121 -2.95 -0.47 -11.59
C SER A 121 -4.13 -1.43 -11.75
N SER A 122 -3.84 -2.66 -12.14
CA SER A 122 -4.82 -3.74 -12.26
C SER A 122 -5.33 -4.28 -10.92
N ILE A 123 -4.73 -3.89 -9.79
CA ILE A 123 -5.22 -4.28 -8.46
C ILE A 123 -6.57 -3.64 -8.12
N VAL A 124 -6.93 -2.55 -8.80
CA VAL A 124 -8.20 -1.85 -8.58
C VAL A 124 -9.31 -2.58 -9.30
N THR A 125 -10.35 -2.93 -8.56
CA THR A 125 -11.57 -3.57 -9.06
C THR A 125 -12.79 -2.68 -8.82
N GLU A 126 -13.91 -3.01 -9.47
CA GLU A 126 -15.20 -2.35 -9.22
C GLU A 126 -16.22 -3.26 -8.50
N GLU A 127 -15.73 -4.23 -7.73
CA GLU A 127 -16.59 -5.12 -6.93
C GLU A 127 -16.92 -4.51 -5.57
N THR A 128 -15.94 -3.85 -4.96
CA THR A 128 -16.09 -3.21 -3.64
C THR A 128 -15.27 -1.92 -3.55
N GLY A 129 -15.60 -1.07 -2.59
CA GLY A 129 -14.85 0.17 -2.35
C GLY A 129 -15.38 1.35 -3.14
N THR A 130 -14.51 2.05 -3.85
CA THR A 130 -14.80 3.31 -4.55
C THR A 130 -14.35 3.32 -6.01
N GLY A 131 -13.64 2.28 -6.44
CA GLY A 131 -12.92 2.26 -7.72
C GLY A 131 -11.53 2.91 -7.65
N PHE A 132 -11.10 3.30 -6.45
CA PHE A 132 -9.73 3.77 -6.19
C PHE A 132 -9.15 3.05 -4.98
N VAL A 133 -7.85 2.81 -5.01
CA VAL A 133 -7.12 2.19 -3.91
C VAL A 133 -6.03 3.13 -3.41
N HIS A 134 -6.03 3.37 -2.11
CA HIS A 134 -4.95 4.05 -1.40
C HIS A 134 -3.72 3.12 -1.35
N MET A 135 -2.55 3.64 -1.69
CA MET A 135 -1.31 2.87 -1.71
C MET A 135 -0.35 3.34 -0.63
N ALA A 136 0.03 2.39 0.22
CA ALA A 136 1.05 2.55 1.25
C ALA A 136 2.10 1.43 1.09
N PRO A 137 3.12 1.61 0.25
CA PRO A 137 4.05 0.55 -0.15
C PRO A 137 4.88 -0.02 1.00
N SER A 138 4.90 0.64 2.14
CA SER A 138 5.53 0.14 3.36
C SER A 138 4.64 -0.83 4.16
N HIS A 139 3.36 -0.97 3.78
CA HIS A 139 2.35 -1.70 4.54
C HIS A 139 1.49 -2.65 3.70
N GLY A 140 1.69 -2.71 2.38
CA GLY A 140 1.02 -3.62 1.46
C GLY A 140 2.01 -4.28 0.49
N ALA A 141 1.93 -5.60 0.30
CA ALA A 141 2.80 -6.31 -0.64
C ALA A 141 2.52 -5.90 -2.09
N GLU A 142 1.25 -5.83 -2.46
CA GLU A 142 0.81 -5.41 -3.80
C GLU A 142 1.21 -3.96 -4.09
N ASP A 143 1.05 -3.06 -3.09
CA ASP A 143 1.50 -1.67 -3.20
C ASP A 143 3.02 -1.59 -3.39
N TYR A 144 3.78 -2.40 -2.66
CA TYR A 144 5.23 -2.47 -2.79
C TYR A 144 5.64 -2.92 -4.20
N GLU A 145 5.01 -3.97 -4.76
CA GLU A 145 5.29 -4.46 -6.10
C GLU A 145 5.03 -3.39 -7.17
N GLU A 146 3.94 -2.62 -7.03
CA GLU A 146 3.63 -1.51 -7.94
C GLU A 146 4.67 -0.39 -7.89
N PHE A 147 5.22 -0.11 -6.70
CA PHE A 147 6.29 0.87 -6.53
C PHE A 147 7.63 0.35 -7.04
N LEU A 148 7.92 -0.93 -6.85
CA LEU A 148 9.12 -1.60 -7.39
C LEU A 148 9.14 -1.55 -8.92
N LYS A 149 8.03 -1.90 -9.59
CA LYS A 149 7.89 -1.83 -11.06
C LYS A 149 8.15 -0.44 -11.62
N ARG A 150 7.88 0.63 -10.83
CA ARG A 150 8.08 2.02 -11.22
C ARG A 150 9.44 2.59 -10.81
N GLY A 151 10.26 1.82 -10.12
CA GLY A 151 11.55 2.28 -9.60
C GLY A 151 11.44 3.30 -8.46
N TRP A 152 10.31 3.34 -7.71
CA TRP A 152 9.99 4.33 -6.68
C TRP A 152 10.32 3.85 -5.26
N LEU A 153 11.37 3.07 -5.11
CA LEU A 153 11.77 2.53 -3.80
C LEU A 153 12.21 3.63 -2.81
N GLU A 154 12.65 4.78 -3.30
CA GLU A 154 12.99 5.95 -2.47
C GLU A 154 11.77 6.55 -1.74
N LYS A 155 10.55 6.25 -2.20
CA LYS A 155 9.31 6.70 -1.56
C LYS A 155 8.87 5.82 -0.38
N LEU A 156 9.56 4.71 -0.14
CA LEU A 156 9.28 3.84 0.99
C LEU A 156 9.59 4.56 2.31
N THR A 157 8.71 4.37 3.29
CA THR A 157 8.83 4.97 4.62
C THR A 157 8.94 3.91 5.70
N HIS A 158 9.54 4.24 6.84
CA HIS A 158 9.66 3.37 8.01
C HIS A 158 8.89 4.01 9.17
N ASN A 159 7.57 4.07 9.06
CA ASN A 159 6.70 4.82 9.95
C ASN A 159 6.20 4.02 11.16
N VAL A 160 6.44 2.71 11.18
CA VAL A 160 5.96 1.81 12.25
C VAL A 160 7.12 1.03 12.85
N ASN A 161 7.23 1.06 14.16
CA ASN A 161 8.21 0.33 14.97
C ASN A 161 7.84 -1.15 15.12
N GLU A 162 8.76 -1.93 15.72
CA GLU A 162 8.58 -3.38 15.98
C GLU A 162 7.51 -3.68 17.03
N ASP A 163 7.28 -2.74 17.93
CA ASP A 163 6.23 -2.82 18.95
C ASP A 163 4.85 -2.39 18.46
N SER A 164 4.70 -2.21 17.13
CA SER A 164 3.46 -1.80 16.50
C SER A 164 3.05 -0.34 16.78
N SER A 165 3.94 0.49 17.28
CA SER A 165 3.71 1.93 17.43
C SER A 165 4.21 2.71 16.22
N PHE A 166 3.61 3.87 15.94
CA PHE A 166 4.22 4.83 15.02
C PHE A 166 5.55 5.35 15.58
N VAL A 167 6.52 5.59 14.69
CA VAL A 167 7.80 6.19 15.07
C VAL A 167 7.56 7.54 15.73
N LYS A 168 8.35 7.87 16.76
CA LYS A 168 8.19 9.12 17.53
C LYS A 168 8.29 10.39 16.69
N MET A 169 9.01 10.32 15.56
CA MET A 169 9.20 11.45 14.64
C MET A 169 7.96 11.72 13.75
N MET A 170 6.99 10.82 13.70
CA MET A 170 5.77 11.06 12.95
C MET A 170 4.94 12.13 13.68
N PRO A 171 4.64 13.26 13.03
CA PRO A 171 3.85 14.30 13.66
C PRO A 171 2.50 13.77 14.11
N ILE A 172 2.01 14.22 15.26
CA ILE A 172 0.67 13.96 15.81
C ILE A 172 0.45 12.49 16.20
N PHE A 173 0.86 11.53 15.36
CA PHE A 173 0.60 10.11 15.59
C PHE A 173 1.77 9.38 16.28
N GLY A 174 2.91 10.05 16.49
CA GLY A 174 4.13 9.44 17.05
C GLY A 174 3.88 8.76 18.40
N GLY A 175 4.27 7.48 18.51
CA GLY A 175 4.09 6.66 19.70
C GLY A 175 2.72 6.04 19.88
N LEU A 176 1.72 6.33 19.01
CA LEU A 176 0.42 5.67 19.07
C LEU A 176 0.53 4.22 18.59
N GLU A 177 -0.02 3.31 19.36
CA GLU A 177 -0.04 1.88 19.05
C GLU A 177 -1.16 1.53 18.05
N ILE A 178 -0.84 0.74 17.03
CA ILE A 178 -1.80 0.12 16.11
C ILE A 178 -2.46 -1.06 16.80
N PHE A 179 -1.65 -1.94 17.39
CA PHE A 179 -2.07 -2.98 18.30
C PHE A 179 -1.31 -2.86 19.62
N ASN A 180 -1.98 -3.08 20.72
CA ASN A 180 -1.33 -3.13 22.03
C ASN A 180 -0.63 -4.48 22.28
N LYS A 181 0.12 -4.59 23.37
CA LYS A 181 0.86 -5.81 23.75
C LYS A 181 -0.02 -7.06 23.91
N LYS A 182 -1.34 -6.89 24.06
CA LYS A 182 -2.32 -8.01 24.14
C LYS A 182 -2.91 -8.36 22.76
N GLY A 183 -2.42 -7.77 21.67
CA GLY A 183 -2.94 -7.97 20.32
C GLY A 183 -4.31 -7.34 20.06
N LYS A 184 -4.80 -6.47 20.95
CA LYS A 184 -6.04 -5.71 20.73
C LYS A 184 -5.73 -4.42 20.02
N GLU A 185 -6.71 -3.90 19.27
CA GLU A 185 -6.62 -2.61 18.59
C GLU A 185 -6.17 -1.51 19.56
N GLY A 186 -5.15 -0.75 19.16
CA GLY A 186 -4.63 0.41 19.85
C GLY A 186 -5.39 1.69 19.49
N LYS A 187 -4.79 2.84 19.83
CA LYS A 187 -5.40 4.16 19.60
C LYS A 187 -5.17 4.72 18.20
N ALA A 188 -4.23 4.17 17.42
CA ALA A 188 -3.83 4.72 16.13
C ALA A 188 -5.00 4.90 15.15
N ASN A 189 -5.84 3.88 14.98
CA ASN A 189 -6.98 3.95 14.07
C ASN A 189 -7.97 5.05 14.43
N GLU A 190 -8.30 5.18 15.72
CA GLU A 190 -9.27 6.19 16.15
C GLU A 190 -8.72 7.62 15.98
N GLU A 191 -7.44 7.82 16.34
CA GLU A 191 -6.81 9.15 16.20
C GLU A 191 -6.70 9.55 14.72
N VAL A 192 -6.33 8.62 13.82
CA VAL A 192 -6.32 8.87 12.38
C VAL A 192 -7.72 9.28 11.87
N ILE A 193 -8.78 8.59 12.33
CA ILE A 193 -10.15 8.92 11.95
C ILE A 193 -10.54 10.32 12.48
N GLN A 194 -10.21 10.64 13.72
CA GLN A 194 -10.51 11.97 14.30
C GLN A 194 -9.80 13.08 13.52
N LYS A 195 -8.52 12.88 13.15
CA LYS A 195 -7.78 13.86 12.35
C LYS A 195 -8.32 14.00 10.93
N LEU A 196 -8.84 12.92 10.32
CA LEU A 196 -9.54 13.01 9.03
C LEU A 196 -10.84 13.82 9.11
N ILE A 197 -11.58 13.72 10.23
CA ILE A 197 -12.76 14.56 10.47
C ILE A 197 -12.34 16.02 10.63
N GLU A 198 -11.32 16.30 11.45
CA GLU A 198 -10.80 17.64 11.72
C GLU A 198 -10.42 18.40 10.44
N VAL A 199 -9.77 17.70 9.48
CA VAL A 199 -9.38 18.30 8.19
C VAL A 199 -10.44 18.14 7.10
N ASN A 200 -11.66 17.73 7.44
CA ASN A 200 -12.77 17.50 6.50
C ASN A 200 -12.41 16.55 5.34
N CYS A 201 -11.59 15.51 5.60
CA CYS A 201 -11.22 14.51 4.62
C CYS A 201 -11.87 13.14 4.85
N LEU A 202 -12.68 12.96 5.90
CA LEU A 202 -13.51 11.78 6.08
C LEU A 202 -14.84 11.94 5.31
N MET A 203 -15.16 10.97 4.46
CA MET A 203 -16.47 10.91 3.78
C MET A 203 -17.47 10.04 4.53
N ALA A 204 -17.02 8.87 5.01
CA ALA A 204 -17.86 7.92 5.74
C ALA A 204 -17.02 7.02 6.63
N ARG A 205 -17.66 6.40 7.64
CA ARG A 205 -17.09 5.31 8.43
C ARG A 205 -18.07 4.16 8.57
N GLY A 206 -17.52 2.95 8.61
CA GLY A 206 -18.32 1.75 8.72
C GLY A 206 -17.61 0.65 9.53
N ARG A 207 -18.20 -0.54 9.52
CA ARG A 207 -17.62 -1.75 10.11
C ARG A 207 -17.76 -2.90 9.13
N LEU A 208 -16.70 -3.65 8.96
CA LEU A 208 -16.68 -4.86 8.17
C LEU A 208 -16.08 -5.99 9.01
N ASN A 209 -16.74 -7.14 9.02
CA ASN A 209 -16.15 -8.36 9.55
C ASN A 209 -15.45 -9.08 8.40
N HIS A 210 -14.15 -9.20 8.49
CA HIS A 210 -13.33 -9.90 7.50
C HIS A 210 -12.23 -10.69 8.20
N SER A 211 -11.69 -11.68 7.51
CA SER A 211 -10.53 -12.42 7.98
C SER A 211 -9.30 -11.51 8.03
N TYR A 212 -8.60 -11.51 9.16
CA TYR A 212 -7.38 -10.75 9.34
C TYR A 212 -6.20 -11.72 9.57
N PRO A 213 -5.05 -11.52 8.94
CA PRO A 213 -3.92 -12.41 9.10
C PRO A 213 -3.38 -12.38 10.53
N HIS A 214 -3.20 -13.57 11.11
CA HIS A 214 -2.66 -13.76 12.46
C HIS A 214 -1.44 -14.65 12.41
N SER A 215 -0.49 -14.42 13.31
CA SER A 215 0.64 -15.31 13.52
C SER A 215 0.16 -16.69 13.94
N TRP A 216 0.58 -17.73 13.22
CA TRP A 216 0.22 -19.10 13.55
C TRP A 216 0.71 -19.52 14.94
N ARG A 217 1.82 -18.95 15.41
CA ARG A 217 2.47 -19.25 16.69
C ARG A 217 1.87 -18.47 17.86
N SER A 218 1.88 -17.13 17.76
CA SER A 218 1.42 -16.25 18.84
C SER A 218 -0.07 -15.97 18.82
N LYS A 219 -0.75 -16.29 17.70
CA LYS A 219 -2.17 -15.94 17.46
C LYS A 219 -2.45 -14.42 17.49
N ALA A 220 -1.40 -13.61 17.53
CA ALA A 220 -1.51 -12.15 17.47
C ALA A 220 -1.75 -11.67 16.03
N PRO A 221 -2.47 -10.56 15.82
CA PRO A 221 -2.64 -9.95 14.49
C PRO A 221 -1.29 -9.51 13.93
N LEU A 222 -1.15 -9.61 12.61
CA LEU A 222 0.07 -9.24 11.91
C LEU A 222 -0.01 -7.80 11.40
N ILE A 223 1.14 -7.12 11.37
CA ILE A 223 1.32 -5.86 10.67
C ILE A 223 2.32 -6.07 9.55
N PHE A 224 1.94 -5.69 8.34
CA PHE A 224 2.89 -5.57 7.25
C PHE A 224 3.65 -4.26 7.41
N ARG A 225 4.97 -4.33 7.48
CA ARG A 225 5.84 -3.18 7.59
C ARG A 225 7.20 -3.45 6.96
N ASN A 226 7.85 -2.41 6.48
CA ASN A 226 9.23 -2.51 6.04
C ASN A 226 10.15 -2.76 7.22
N THR A 227 11.05 -3.73 7.08
CA THR A 227 12.11 -4.03 8.04
C THR A 227 13.46 -4.03 7.34
N LYS A 228 14.44 -3.44 7.99
CA LYS A 228 15.83 -3.53 7.51
C LYS A 228 16.29 -4.98 7.61
N GLN A 229 16.77 -5.54 6.51
CA GLN A 229 17.22 -6.92 6.40
C GLN A 229 18.57 -6.96 5.65
N TRP A 230 19.31 -8.02 5.88
CA TRP A 230 20.47 -8.36 5.07
C TRP A 230 20.05 -9.30 3.96
N PHE A 231 20.35 -8.91 2.72
CA PHE A 231 20.02 -9.68 1.53
C PHE A 231 21.29 -10.09 0.79
N VAL A 232 21.29 -11.30 0.23
CA VAL A 232 22.18 -11.67 -0.85
C VAL A 232 21.43 -11.49 -2.14
N SER A 233 21.88 -10.56 -2.99
CA SER A 233 21.32 -10.38 -4.32
C SER A 233 21.76 -11.53 -5.20
N ILE A 234 20.80 -12.35 -5.64
CA ILE A 234 21.09 -13.57 -6.40
C ILE A 234 21.21 -13.33 -7.91
N ASP A 235 20.78 -12.15 -8.38
CA ASP A 235 20.85 -11.75 -9.79
C ASP A 235 21.96 -10.72 -10.07
N LYS A 236 22.65 -10.25 -9.03
CA LYS A 236 23.79 -9.36 -9.18
C LYS A 236 24.99 -10.12 -9.73
N GLU A 237 25.69 -9.54 -10.72
CA GLU A 237 26.95 -10.09 -11.19
C GLU A 237 27.95 -10.22 -10.05
N ILE A 238 28.58 -11.39 -9.96
CA ILE A 238 29.60 -11.67 -8.97
C ILE A 238 30.89 -10.97 -9.43
N SER A 239 31.26 -9.89 -8.74
CA SER A 239 32.57 -9.25 -8.90
C SER A 239 33.65 -10.08 -8.22
N ASN A 240 34.84 -10.21 -8.81
CA ASN A 240 35.99 -10.91 -8.25
C ASN A 240 35.96 -12.46 -8.30
N ILE A 241 35.26 -13.04 -9.23
CA ILE A 241 35.59 -14.41 -9.59
C ILE A 241 36.92 -14.36 -10.37
N ASP A 242 37.92 -15.00 -9.81
CA ASP A 242 39.20 -15.22 -10.50
C ASP A 242 38.92 -15.66 -11.93
N ASN A 243 39.65 -15.10 -12.91
CA ASN A 243 39.48 -15.34 -14.35
C ASN A 243 39.78 -16.77 -14.80
N SER A 244 39.64 -17.76 -13.94
CA SER A 244 39.65 -19.14 -14.30
C SER A 244 38.38 -19.48 -15.11
N ASP A 245 38.51 -20.42 -16.06
CA ASP A 245 37.48 -20.88 -17.00
C ASP A 245 36.07 -21.16 -16.42
N GLN A 246 35.94 -21.22 -15.11
CA GLN A 246 34.71 -21.50 -14.39
C GLN A 246 33.66 -20.36 -14.50
N LYS A 247 34.06 -19.11 -14.70
CA LYS A 247 33.11 -17.98 -14.80
C LYS A 247 32.21 -18.09 -16.02
N LEU A 248 32.80 -18.42 -17.17
CA LEU A 248 32.06 -18.52 -18.44
C LEU A 248 31.21 -19.78 -18.52
N SER A 249 31.59 -20.86 -17.81
CA SER A 249 30.87 -22.12 -17.85
C SER A 249 29.63 -22.17 -16.96
N TYR A 250 29.64 -21.47 -15.83
CA TYR A 250 28.55 -21.57 -14.83
C TYR A 250 27.62 -20.33 -14.74
N GLY A 251 27.91 -19.26 -15.46
CA GLY A 251 27.16 -18.01 -15.41
C GLY A 251 27.73 -16.97 -14.46
N ASN A 252 27.24 -15.75 -14.56
CA ASN A 252 27.77 -14.58 -13.85
C ASN A 252 27.04 -14.27 -12.53
N THR A 253 25.87 -14.84 -12.32
CA THR A 253 25.03 -14.60 -11.14
C THR A 253 24.90 -15.86 -10.29
N ILE A 254 24.50 -15.71 -9.03
CA ILE A 254 24.22 -16.86 -8.14
C ILE A 254 23.09 -17.71 -8.73
N ARG A 255 22.04 -17.07 -9.28
CA ARG A 255 20.91 -17.78 -9.93
C ARG A 255 21.36 -18.64 -11.10
N GLU A 256 22.08 -18.04 -12.05
CA GLU A 256 22.58 -18.78 -13.22
C GLU A 256 23.44 -19.97 -12.81
N ARG A 257 24.37 -19.78 -11.89
CA ARG A 257 25.23 -20.83 -11.36
C ARG A 257 24.45 -21.94 -10.68
N ALA A 258 23.44 -21.59 -9.88
CA ALA A 258 22.61 -22.57 -9.19
C ALA A 258 21.77 -23.40 -10.18
N LEU A 259 21.11 -22.75 -11.16
CA LEU A 259 20.32 -23.44 -12.18
C LEU A 259 21.17 -24.39 -13.00
N LYS A 260 22.36 -23.94 -13.43
CA LYS A 260 23.29 -24.78 -14.18
C LYS A 260 23.81 -25.93 -13.34
N SER A 261 24.13 -25.70 -12.07
CA SER A 261 24.56 -26.79 -11.17
C SER A 261 23.47 -27.85 -10.96
N ILE A 262 22.19 -27.42 -10.88
CA ILE A 262 21.04 -28.32 -10.78
C ILE A 262 20.98 -29.27 -12.01
N ASP A 263 21.30 -28.76 -13.19
CA ASP A 263 21.22 -29.50 -14.42
C ASP A 263 22.44 -30.39 -14.67
N GLU A 264 23.64 -29.90 -14.37
CA GLU A 264 24.87 -30.53 -14.80
C GLU A 264 25.61 -31.29 -13.68
N LEU A 265 25.50 -30.86 -12.43
CA LEU A 265 26.31 -31.38 -11.33
C LEU A 265 25.55 -32.31 -10.38
N VAL A 266 24.22 -32.20 -10.32
CA VAL A 266 23.42 -32.94 -9.34
C VAL A 266 22.76 -34.16 -9.97
N SER A 267 23.01 -35.30 -9.38
CA SER A 267 22.28 -36.54 -9.71
C SER A 267 20.99 -36.61 -8.92
N TRP A 268 19.87 -36.74 -9.62
CA TRP A 268 18.52 -36.65 -9.02
C TRP A 268 17.91 -38.03 -8.78
N PHE A 269 17.54 -38.27 -7.52
CA PHE A 269 16.76 -39.47 -7.16
C PHE A 269 15.66 -39.07 -6.16
N PRO A 270 14.38 -39.14 -6.50
CA PRO A 270 13.82 -39.41 -7.83
C PRO A 270 14.11 -38.25 -8.83
N LYS A 271 14.04 -38.51 -10.11
CA LYS A 271 14.27 -37.50 -11.17
C LYS A 271 13.37 -36.27 -11.07
N SER A 272 12.15 -36.42 -10.55
CA SER A 272 11.21 -35.31 -10.34
C SER A 272 11.72 -34.23 -9.37
N GLY A 273 12.67 -34.56 -8.50
CA GLY A 273 13.29 -33.59 -7.57
C GLY A 273 13.98 -32.44 -8.30
N ARG A 274 14.59 -32.70 -9.46
CA ARG A 274 15.22 -31.69 -10.31
C ARG A 274 14.21 -30.57 -10.67
N ASN A 275 13.04 -30.93 -11.20
CA ASN A 275 12.06 -29.94 -11.67
C ASN A 275 11.57 -29.04 -10.54
N ARG A 276 11.34 -29.62 -9.36
CA ARG A 276 10.91 -28.86 -8.19
C ARG A 276 11.97 -27.84 -7.75
N LEU A 277 13.24 -28.27 -7.61
CA LEU A 277 14.29 -27.37 -7.18
C LEU A 277 14.60 -26.31 -8.23
N PHE A 278 14.59 -26.68 -9.51
CA PHE A 278 14.80 -25.75 -10.62
C PHE A 278 13.77 -24.63 -10.59
N SER A 279 12.45 -24.94 -10.57
CA SER A 279 11.39 -23.93 -10.51
C SER A 279 11.46 -23.06 -9.26
N MET A 280 11.86 -23.61 -8.13
CA MET A 280 12.05 -22.84 -6.89
C MET A 280 13.19 -21.82 -7.00
N ILE A 281 14.28 -22.16 -7.69
CA ILE A 281 15.43 -21.26 -7.87
C ILE A 281 15.15 -20.24 -8.97
N GLU A 282 14.48 -20.67 -10.06
CA GLU A 282 14.14 -19.80 -11.20
C GLU A 282 13.34 -18.56 -10.78
N THR A 283 12.39 -18.74 -9.86
CA THR A 283 11.49 -17.66 -9.41
C THR A 283 11.85 -17.09 -8.03
N ARG A 284 12.93 -17.57 -7.41
CA ARG A 284 13.32 -17.17 -6.06
C ARG A 284 13.70 -15.68 -6.01
N PRO A 285 13.15 -14.88 -5.09
CA PRO A 285 13.65 -13.53 -4.82
C PRO A 285 15.03 -13.58 -4.14
N ASP A 286 15.65 -12.43 -3.95
CA ASP A 286 16.89 -12.27 -3.19
C ASP A 286 16.85 -13.03 -1.85
N TRP A 287 17.97 -13.57 -1.45
CA TRP A 287 18.05 -14.41 -0.26
C TRP A 287 18.18 -13.56 1.00
N VAL A 288 17.13 -13.57 1.85
CA VAL A 288 17.15 -12.90 3.16
C VAL A 288 17.96 -13.73 4.14
N LEU A 289 19.10 -13.21 4.59
CA LEU A 289 19.97 -13.85 5.59
C LEU A 289 19.54 -13.55 7.01
N SER A 290 19.20 -12.31 7.29
CA SER A 290 18.84 -11.86 8.65
C SER A 290 17.43 -12.33 9.07
N ARG A 291 17.18 -12.33 10.36
CA ARG A 291 15.88 -12.55 11.00
C ARG A 291 15.65 -11.47 12.04
N GLN A 292 14.39 -11.18 12.36
CA GLN A 292 14.01 -10.24 13.42
C GLN A 292 14.10 -10.87 14.82
N ARG A 293 15.13 -11.66 15.06
CA ARG A 293 15.38 -12.35 16.31
C ARG A 293 16.78 -12.02 16.80
N VAL A 294 16.91 -11.64 18.08
CA VAL A 294 18.20 -11.33 18.69
C VAL A 294 19.04 -12.55 19.04
N TRP A 295 18.46 -13.74 18.96
CA TRP A 295 19.16 -15.00 19.24
C TRP A 295 19.30 -15.85 17.97
N GLY A 296 20.47 -16.38 17.74
CA GLY A 296 20.77 -17.24 16.61
C GLY A 296 22.27 -17.30 16.32
N VAL A 297 22.63 -17.96 15.22
CA VAL A 297 24.01 -18.00 14.73
C VAL A 297 24.37 -16.61 14.19
N PRO A 298 25.53 -16.03 14.58
CA PRO A 298 26.01 -14.80 13.98
C PRO A 298 26.16 -14.92 12.46
N LEU A 299 25.77 -13.85 11.74
CA LEU A 299 26.03 -13.78 10.31
C LEU A 299 27.48 -13.30 10.10
N ALA A 300 28.23 -14.07 9.32
CA ALA A 300 29.53 -13.64 8.81
C ALA A 300 29.30 -12.82 7.54
N CYS A 301 29.54 -11.50 7.61
CA CYS A 301 29.39 -10.56 6.49
C CYS A 301 30.70 -9.83 6.23
#